data_7ad09fe9a37d5d8d5b8d8183e7125925
#
_entry.id   7ad09fe9a37d5d8d5b8d8183e7125925
#
_cell.length_a   1.000
_cell.length_b   1.000
_cell.length_c   1.000
_cell.angle_alpha   90.00
_cell.angle_beta   90.00
_cell.angle_gamma   90.00
#
_symmetry.space_group_name_H-M   'P 1'
#
loop_
_entity.id
_entity.type
_entity.pdbx_description
1 polymer ?
#
loop_
_entity_poly.entity_id
_entity_poly.type
_entity_poly.pdbx_seq_one_letter_code
_entity_poly.pdbx_strand_id
1 'polypeptide(L)'
;MDKRHQFSSALLLILLIGGCNMGSAISDSPRLPAPAFHQGTNVQISEDYPFSYFKLEADVENEKIIAEYKDGPYRKKALYKNMLLGIHLTGEEAMEELNDIFSQLQLEENSSDAEVKERIFSAFHLTNEAERINVEIEFRNGEKKKYSF
;
A
#
# COMPACT_ATOMS: atom_id res chain seq x y z
N MET A 1 29.67 1.07 35.02
CA MET A 1 30.64 0.84 33.92
C MET A 1 30.07 1.46 32.68
N ASP A 2 30.53 2.71 32.44
CA ASP A 2 30.12 3.52 31.26
C ASP A 2 30.84 3.05 30.01
N LYS A 3 30.10 2.92 28.89
CA LYS A 3 30.69 2.96 27.54
C LYS A 3 29.90 3.92 26.66
N ARG A 4 30.36 5.17 26.69
CA ARG A 4 30.02 6.19 25.71
C ARG A 4 30.76 5.87 24.41
N HIS A 5 30.05 5.71 23.32
CA HIS A 5 30.63 5.75 21.98
C HIS A 5 30.42 7.14 21.38
N GLN A 6 31.54 7.87 21.29
CA GLN A 6 31.65 9.11 20.55
C GLN A 6 31.72 8.80 19.06
N PHE A 7 30.84 9.41 18.26
CA PHE A 7 31.01 9.50 16.83
C PHE A 7 31.64 10.83 16.47
N SER A 8 32.84 10.72 15.91
CA SER A 8 33.71 11.80 15.47
C SER A 8 33.16 12.40 14.17
N SER A 9 32.93 13.72 14.18
CA SER A 9 32.70 14.56 13.01
C SER A 9 33.92 14.58 12.10
N ALA A 10 33.75 14.24 10.84
CA ALA A 10 34.69 14.57 9.79
C ALA A 10 34.06 15.61 8.86
N LEU A 11 34.49 16.84 9.07
CA LEU A 11 34.21 18.00 8.23
C LEU A 11 35.17 17.98 7.03
N LEU A 12 34.63 17.80 5.82
CA LEU A 12 35.43 17.93 4.60
C LEU A 12 35.03 19.20 3.87
N LEU A 13 35.90 20.19 3.93
CA LEU A 13 35.85 21.48 3.26
C LEU A 13 36.56 21.33 1.91
N ILE A 14 35.87 21.55 0.78
CA ILE A 14 36.52 21.69 -0.51
C ILE A 14 36.19 23.08 -1.09
N LEU A 15 37.29 23.82 -1.26
CA LEU A 15 37.38 25.18 -1.77
C LEU A 15 37.23 25.24 -3.29
N LEU A 16 36.56 26.30 -3.68
CA LEU A 16 36.49 27.05 -4.92
C LEU A 16 37.73 27.03 -5.84
N ILE A 17 37.50 26.92 -7.13
CA ILE A 17 38.32 27.69 -8.12
C ILE A 17 37.37 28.21 -9.18
N GLY A 18 37.43 29.53 -9.37
CA GLY A 18 36.68 30.30 -10.36
C GLY A 18 37.28 30.22 -11.75
N GLY A 19 36.47 30.60 -12.70
CA GLY A 19 36.87 30.78 -14.11
C GLY A 19 35.82 31.60 -14.83
N CYS A 20 35.99 32.92 -14.87
CA CYS A 20 35.29 33.77 -15.81
C CYS A 20 35.81 33.51 -17.22
N ASN A 21 34.94 33.26 -18.16
CA ASN A 21 35.24 33.55 -19.58
C ASN A 21 34.03 34.18 -20.24
N MET A 22 34.18 35.47 -20.57
CA MET A 22 33.29 36.22 -21.45
C MET A 22 33.57 35.80 -22.91
N GLY A 23 32.54 35.34 -23.58
CA GLY A 23 32.58 35.08 -25.02
C GLY A 23 31.18 35.17 -25.58
N SER A 24 30.86 36.32 -26.16
CA SER A 24 29.65 36.51 -26.97
C SER A 24 29.77 35.71 -28.26
N ALA A 25 28.93 34.72 -28.43
CA ALA A 25 28.64 34.11 -29.73
C ALA A 25 27.17 33.76 -29.81
N ILE A 26 26.51 34.40 -30.74
CA ILE A 26 25.17 34.04 -31.21
C ILE A 26 25.30 32.66 -31.82
N SER A 27 24.67 31.68 -31.21
CA SER A 27 24.54 30.37 -31.82
C SER A 27 23.14 29.84 -31.53
N ASP A 28 22.47 29.52 -32.61
CA ASP A 28 21.24 28.74 -32.65
C ASP A 28 21.35 27.60 -31.66
N SER A 29 20.64 27.74 -30.55
CA SER A 29 20.43 26.62 -29.61
C SER A 29 19.46 25.65 -30.25
N PRO A 30 19.87 24.42 -30.55
CA PRO A 30 18.88 23.38 -30.81
C PRO A 30 17.98 23.27 -29.58
N ARG A 31 16.68 23.51 -29.77
CA ARG A 31 15.66 23.22 -28.76
C ARG A 31 15.84 21.77 -28.33
N LEU A 32 16.38 21.57 -27.14
CA LEU A 32 16.26 20.30 -26.46
C LEU A 32 14.77 19.96 -26.42
N PRO A 33 14.37 18.75 -26.81
CA PRO A 33 13.01 18.34 -26.63
C PRO A 33 12.71 18.45 -25.13
N ALA A 34 11.62 19.12 -24.80
CA ALA A 34 11.11 19.18 -23.44
C ALA A 34 11.08 17.76 -22.89
N PRO A 35 11.48 17.55 -21.62
CA PRO A 35 11.33 16.25 -21.03
C PRO A 35 9.88 15.84 -21.24
N ALA A 36 9.68 14.74 -21.95
CA ALA A 36 8.37 14.14 -22.07
C ALA A 36 7.90 13.92 -20.63
N PHE A 37 6.92 14.71 -20.21
CA PHE A 37 6.15 14.35 -19.05
C PHE A 37 5.71 12.92 -19.32
N HIS A 38 6.22 12.01 -18.55
CA HIS A 38 5.65 10.68 -18.49
C HIS A 38 4.20 10.94 -18.07
N GLN A 39 3.31 10.93 -19.05
CA GLN A 39 1.91 10.74 -18.80
C GLN A 39 1.90 9.46 -17.99
N GLY A 40 1.56 9.61 -16.70
CA GLY A 40 1.33 8.47 -15.86
C GLY A 40 0.44 7.55 -16.68
N THR A 41 0.98 6.39 -17.01
CA THR A 41 0.16 5.32 -17.50
C THR A 41 -0.93 5.18 -16.47
N ASN A 42 -2.16 5.62 -16.80
CA ASN A 42 -3.35 5.14 -16.14
C ASN A 42 -3.31 3.62 -16.35
N VAL A 43 -2.60 2.94 -15.49
CA VAL A 43 -2.84 1.53 -15.25
C VAL A 43 -4.25 1.53 -14.68
N GLN A 44 -5.25 1.43 -15.54
CA GLN A 44 -6.55 0.94 -15.14
C GLN A 44 -6.29 -0.50 -14.71
N ILE A 45 -5.97 -0.67 -13.46
CA ILE A 45 -6.04 -1.95 -12.80
C ILE A 45 -7.55 -2.23 -12.74
N SER A 46 -8.03 -2.90 -13.78
CA SER A 46 -9.35 -3.50 -13.79
C SER A 46 -9.27 -4.72 -12.87
N GLU A 47 -9.22 -4.44 -11.59
CA GLU A 47 -9.18 -5.47 -10.58
C GLU A 47 -10.60 -5.91 -10.32
N ASP A 48 -11.03 -6.88 -11.08
CA ASP A 48 -12.25 -7.61 -10.81
C ASP A 48 -11.94 -8.70 -9.77
N TYR A 49 -11.99 -8.31 -8.50
CA TYR A 49 -11.95 -9.28 -7.42
C TYR A 49 -13.14 -10.23 -7.51
N PRO A 50 -13.03 -11.48 -7.02
CA PRO A 50 -14.15 -12.43 -7.01
C PRO A 50 -15.29 -11.98 -6.07
N PHE A 51 -15.08 -10.92 -5.29
CA PHE A 51 -16.05 -10.36 -4.33
C PHE A 51 -16.39 -8.89 -4.67
N SER A 52 -17.61 -8.51 -4.31
CA SER A 52 -18.11 -7.12 -4.37
C SER A 52 -18.02 -6.39 -3.03
N TYR A 53 -17.89 -7.14 -1.94
CA TYR A 53 -17.68 -6.61 -0.61
C TYR A 53 -16.68 -7.49 0.16
N PHE A 54 -15.79 -6.82 0.86
CA PHE A 54 -14.84 -7.45 1.78
C PHE A 54 -14.71 -6.58 3.02
N LYS A 55 -14.76 -7.20 4.18
CA LYS A 55 -14.46 -6.53 5.45
C LYS A 55 -13.67 -7.46 6.35
N LEU A 56 -12.59 -6.94 6.90
CA LEU A 56 -11.80 -7.58 7.93
C LEU A 56 -11.72 -6.67 9.14
N GLU A 57 -11.91 -7.23 10.32
CA GLU A 57 -11.59 -6.62 11.60
C GLU A 57 -10.73 -7.62 12.40
N ALA A 58 -9.52 -7.22 12.73
CA ALA A 58 -8.63 -8.02 13.56
C ALA A 58 -8.19 -7.22 14.80
N ASP A 59 -8.24 -7.86 15.96
CA ASP A 59 -7.69 -7.35 17.21
C ASP A 59 -6.31 -8.00 17.42
N VAL A 60 -5.24 -7.21 17.44
CA VAL A 60 -3.86 -7.65 17.59
C VAL A 60 -3.16 -6.76 18.61
N GLU A 61 -2.62 -7.33 19.68
CA GLU A 61 -1.91 -6.58 20.74
C GLU A 61 -2.71 -5.38 21.31
N ASN A 62 -4.02 -5.53 21.48
CA ASN A 62 -4.96 -4.47 21.88
C ASN A 62 -5.17 -3.35 20.86
N GLU A 63 -4.60 -3.46 19.68
CA GLU A 63 -4.78 -2.55 18.56
C GLU A 63 -5.65 -3.18 17.46
N LYS A 64 -6.18 -2.34 16.56
CA LYS A 64 -7.09 -2.81 15.51
C LYS A 64 -6.49 -2.69 14.12
N ILE A 65 -6.72 -3.75 13.34
CA ILE A 65 -6.56 -3.72 11.90
C ILE A 65 -7.95 -3.81 11.28
N ILE A 66 -8.29 -2.85 10.41
CA ILE A 66 -9.58 -2.80 9.72
C ILE A 66 -9.31 -2.62 8.23
N ALA A 67 -9.85 -3.52 7.42
CA ALA A 67 -9.88 -3.40 5.97
C ALA A 67 -11.32 -3.48 5.48
N GLU A 68 -11.76 -2.54 4.67
CA GLU A 68 -13.09 -2.54 4.08
C GLU A 68 -13.00 -2.16 2.61
N TYR A 69 -13.61 -2.96 1.77
CA TYR A 69 -13.78 -2.71 0.34
C TYR A 69 -15.22 -2.93 -0.05
N LYS A 70 -15.75 -2.04 -0.89
CA LYS A 70 -17.07 -2.17 -1.46
C LYS A 70 -17.07 -1.70 -2.91
N ASP A 71 -17.46 -2.59 -3.81
CA ASP A 71 -17.73 -2.27 -5.20
C ASP A 71 -19.16 -1.72 -5.31
N GLY A 72 -19.28 -0.41 -5.43
CA GLY A 72 -20.57 0.26 -5.51
C GLY A 72 -20.93 0.62 -6.97
N PRO A 73 -22.20 0.85 -7.27
CA PRO A 73 -22.68 1.08 -8.63
C PRO A 73 -22.10 2.34 -9.31
N TYR A 74 -21.59 3.27 -8.52
CA TYR A 74 -21.01 4.52 -9.03
C TYR A 74 -19.52 4.67 -8.74
N ARG A 75 -19.03 4.04 -7.69
CA ARG A 75 -17.61 4.11 -7.27
C ARG A 75 -17.26 2.99 -6.30
N LYS A 76 -16.03 2.56 -6.37
CA LYS A 76 -15.42 1.72 -5.35
C LYS A 76 -15.19 2.55 -4.08
N LYS A 77 -15.35 1.93 -2.91
CA LYS A 77 -15.01 2.51 -1.60
C LYS A 77 -14.00 1.61 -0.94
N ALA A 78 -12.99 2.21 -0.34
CA ALA A 78 -11.97 1.50 0.40
C ALA A 78 -11.60 2.25 1.68
N LEU A 79 -11.28 1.48 2.71
CA LEU A 79 -10.74 1.92 3.99
C LEU A 79 -9.70 0.89 4.43
N TYR A 80 -8.52 1.37 4.81
CA TYR A 80 -7.51 0.54 5.46
C TYR A 80 -6.96 1.26 6.70
N LYS A 81 -7.06 0.60 7.84
CA LYS A 81 -6.50 1.06 9.11
C LYS A 81 -5.64 -0.03 9.69
N ASN A 82 -4.42 0.32 10.07
CA ASN A 82 -3.55 -0.52 10.86
C ASN A 82 -3.00 0.33 12.01
N MET A 83 -3.61 0.19 13.18
CA MET A 83 -3.28 1.02 14.34
C MET A 83 -1.89 0.68 14.91
N LEU A 84 -1.41 -0.56 14.75
CA LEU A 84 -0.06 -0.95 15.11
C LEU A 84 1.01 -0.15 14.34
N LEU A 85 0.74 0.15 13.09
CA LEU A 85 1.65 0.87 12.20
C LEU A 85 1.30 2.36 12.08
N GLY A 86 0.23 2.83 12.74
CA GLY A 86 -0.27 4.21 12.63
C GLY A 86 -0.84 4.55 11.24
N ILE A 87 -1.29 3.56 10.49
CA ILE A 87 -1.83 3.71 9.13
C ILE A 87 -3.32 3.98 9.19
N HIS A 88 -3.79 4.99 8.43
CA HIS A 88 -5.20 5.27 8.23
C HIS A 88 -5.42 5.84 6.83
N LEU A 89 -5.80 4.98 5.89
CA LEU A 89 -6.02 5.30 4.49
C LEU A 89 -7.50 5.21 4.12
N THR A 90 -7.94 6.03 3.17
CA THR A 90 -9.31 6.02 2.64
C THR A 90 -9.30 6.31 1.14
N GLY A 91 -10.33 5.88 0.42
CA GLY A 91 -10.47 6.16 -1.01
C GLY A 91 -9.37 5.51 -1.86
N GLU A 92 -8.73 6.30 -2.72
CA GLU A 92 -7.72 5.79 -3.68
C GLU A 92 -6.48 5.24 -2.97
N GLU A 93 -5.96 5.93 -1.97
CA GLU A 93 -4.80 5.47 -1.19
C GLU A 93 -5.07 4.12 -0.51
N ALA A 94 -6.26 3.96 0.09
CA ALA A 94 -6.65 2.67 0.66
C ALA A 94 -6.84 1.60 -0.42
N MET A 95 -7.27 1.99 -1.61
CA MET A 95 -7.45 1.09 -2.72
C MET A 95 -6.12 0.52 -3.22
N GLU A 96 -5.08 1.38 -3.33
CA GLU A 96 -3.73 0.96 -3.71
C GLU A 96 -3.18 -0.06 -2.72
N GLU A 97 -3.26 0.21 -1.42
CA GLU A 97 -2.81 -0.71 -0.38
C GLU A 97 -3.59 -2.03 -0.39
N LEU A 98 -4.92 -1.96 -0.50
CA LEU A 98 -5.76 -3.15 -0.54
C LEU A 98 -5.57 -3.99 -1.81
N ASN A 99 -5.19 -3.39 -2.92
CA ASN A 99 -4.88 -4.11 -4.15
C ASN A 99 -3.73 -5.10 -3.95
N ASP A 100 -2.66 -4.67 -3.32
CA ASP A 100 -1.51 -5.52 -3.02
C ASP A 100 -1.89 -6.66 -2.08
N ILE A 101 -2.71 -6.37 -1.07
CA ILE A 101 -3.22 -7.36 -0.13
C ILE A 101 -4.14 -8.36 -0.85
N PHE A 102 -5.10 -7.88 -1.63
CA PHE A 102 -6.09 -8.74 -2.29
C PHE A 102 -5.48 -9.61 -3.40
N SER A 103 -4.42 -9.14 -4.05
CA SER A 103 -3.67 -9.97 -5.02
C SER A 103 -3.08 -11.23 -4.38
N GLN A 104 -2.79 -11.18 -3.09
CA GLN A 104 -2.24 -12.29 -2.31
C GLN A 104 -3.34 -13.19 -1.71
N LEU A 105 -4.54 -12.64 -1.47
CA LEU A 105 -5.64 -13.39 -0.85
C LEU A 105 -6.13 -14.56 -1.69
N GLN A 106 -6.24 -14.40 -3.02
CA GLN A 106 -6.69 -15.43 -3.97
C GLN A 106 -7.90 -16.25 -3.46
N LEU A 107 -8.86 -15.57 -2.81
CA LEU A 107 -10.05 -16.21 -2.25
C LEU A 107 -11.02 -16.63 -3.35
N GLU A 108 -11.56 -17.83 -3.20
CA GLU A 108 -12.59 -18.39 -4.08
C GLU A 108 -13.83 -18.73 -3.24
N GLU A 109 -14.98 -18.83 -3.89
CA GLU A 109 -16.26 -19.16 -3.26
C GLU A 109 -16.22 -20.53 -2.54
N ASN A 110 -15.46 -21.47 -3.08
CA ASN A 110 -15.31 -22.82 -2.55
C ASN A 110 -14.12 -23.00 -1.61
N SER A 111 -13.38 -21.93 -1.30
CA SER A 111 -12.28 -22.01 -0.33
C SER A 111 -12.79 -22.49 1.01
N SER A 112 -12.09 -23.44 1.62
CA SER A 112 -12.39 -23.93 2.97
C SER A 112 -12.05 -22.88 4.03
N ASP A 113 -12.66 -22.96 5.22
CA ASP A 113 -12.41 -22.03 6.31
C ASP A 113 -10.91 -22.01 6.72
N ALA A 114 -10.24 -23.17 6.65
CA ALA A 114 -8.82 -23.28 6.94
C ALA A 114 -7.95 -22.54 5.91
N GLU A 115 -8.27 -22.67 4.63
CA GLU A 115 -7.59 -21.92 3.55
C GLU A 115 -7.83 -20.42 3.66
N VAL A 116 -9.08 -20.00 3.93
CA VAL A 116 -9.40 -18.59 4.14
C VAL A 116 -8.60 -18.02 5.30
N LYS A 117 -8.54 -18.74 6.43
CA LYS A 117 -7.74 -18.34 7.59
C LYS A 117 -6.27 -18.16 7.21
N GLU A 118 -5.65 -19.16 6.60
CA GLU A 118 -4.23 -19.12 6.21
C GLU A 118 -3.92 -17.94 5.29
N ARG A 119 -4.76 -17.72 4.27
CA ARG A 119 -4.59 -16.63 3.31
C ARG A 119 -4.77 -15.26 3.96
N ILE A 120 -5.76 -15.10 4.87
CA ILE A 120 -5.95 -13.87 5.65
C ILE A 120 -4.72 -13.58 6.51
N PHE A 121 -4.23 -14.57 7.25
CA PHE A 121 -3.04 -14.40 8.09
C PHE A 121 -1.81 -14.00 7.27
N SER A 122 -1.62 -14.63 6.11
CA SER A 122 -0.51 -14.32 5.21
C SER A 122 -0.62 -12.92 4.62
N ALA A 123 -1.76 -12.58 4.01
CA ALA A 123 -1.94 -11.33 3.25
C ALA A 123 -1.94 -10.08 4.14
N PHE A 124 -2.47 -10.18 5.36
CA PHE A 124 -2.48 -9.08 6.34
C PHE A 124 -1.31 -9.13 7.31
N HIS A 125 -0.36 -10.06 7.13
CA HIS A 125 0.80 -10.27 8.00
C HIS A 125 0.42 -10.43 9.47
N LEU A 126 -0.70 -11.12 9.74
CA LEU A 126 -1.17 -11.36 11.09
C LEU A 126 -0.31 -12.44 11.74
N THR A 127 0.01 -12.22 13.01
CA THR A 127 0.72 -13.18 13.85
C THR A 127 -0.26 -14.04 14.66
N ASN A 128 0.26 -15.05 15.36
CA ASN A 128 -0.54 -15.85 16.30
C ASN A 128 -1.00 -15.03 17.53
N GLU A 129 -0.60 -13.78 17.64
CA GLU A 129 -1.02 -12.84 18.69
C GLU A 129 -2.35 -12.14 18.36
N ALA A 130 -2.91 -12.40 17.19
CA ALA A 130 -4.25 -11.96 16.85
C ALA A 130 -5.27 -12.68 17.74
N GLU A 131 -6.00 -11.91 18.57
CA GLU A 131 -6.94 -12.44 19.55
C GLU A 131 -8.30 -12.75 18.93
N ARG A 132 -8.69 -11.97 17.95
CA ARG A 132 -9.96 -12.09 17.24
C ARG A 132 -9.84 -11.59 15.83
N ILE A 133 -10.30 -12.38 14.88
CA ILE A 133 -10.37 -11.99 13.47
C ILE A 133 -11.77 -12.28 12.96
N ASN A 134 -12.45 -11.25 12.47
CA ASN A 134 -13.74 -11.36 11.79
C ASN A 134 -13.59 -10.96 10.34
N VAL A 135 -14.09 -11.78 9.43
CA VAL A 135 -14.07 -11.52 8.00
C VAL A 135 -15.49 -11.69 7.44
N GLU A 136 -15.92 -10.70 6.66
CA GLU A 136 -17.17 -10.75 5.91
C GLU A 136 -16.87 -10.59 4.43
N ILE A 137 -17.39 -11.47 3.60
CA ILE A 137 -17.20 -11.45 2.15
C ILE A 137 -18.55 -11.60 1.46
N GLU A 138 -18.83 -10.75 0.48
CA GLU A 138 -19.91 -10.93 -0.48
C GLU A 138 -19.30 -11.16 -1.86
N PHE A 139 -19.41 -12.38 -2.36
CA PHE A 139 -18.92 -12.74 -3.68
C PHE A 139 -19.81 -12.14 -4.78
N ARG A 140 -19.27 -12.04 -6.00
CA ARG A 140 -20.01 -11.42 -7.12
C ARG A 140 -21.24 -12.21 -7.56
N ASN A 141 -21.34 -13.48 -7.23
CA ASN A 141 -22.54 -14.32 -7.41
C ASN A 141 -23.65 -14.03 -6.37
N GLY A 142 -23.36 -13.16 -5.36
CA GLY A 142 -24.27 -12.82 -4.28
C GLY A 142 -24.15 -13.69 -3.04
N GLU A 143 -23.28 -14.70 -3.03
CA GLU A 143 -23.00 -15.53 -1.85
C GLU A 143 -22.30 -14.70 -0.77
N LYS A 144 -22.78 -14.84 0.48
CA LYS A 144 -22.20 -14.14 1.65
C LYS A 144 -21.61 -15.13 2.61
N LYS A 145 -20.37 -14.90 3.00
CA LYS A 145 -19.66 -15.71 4.00
C LYS A 145 -19.13 -14.84 5.12
N LYS A 146 -19.16 -15.42 6.33
CA LYS A 146 -18.60 -14.81 7.52
C LYS A 146 -17.71 -15.83 8.22
N TYR A 147 -16.54 -15.38 8.60
CA TYR A 147 -15.55 -16.18 9.30
C TYR A 147 -15.16 -15.49 10.60
N SER A 148 -14.91 -16.27 11.64
CA SER A 148 -14.38 -15.81 12.92
C SER A 148 -13.31 -16.79 13.39
N PHE A 149 -12.13 -16.28 13.67
CA PHE A 149 -10.95 -17.05 14.03
C PHE A 149 -10.42 -16.60 15.38
#